data_dc11c52e9e300c7689a2a3834cb29149
#
_entry.id   dc11c52e9e300c7689a2a3834cb29149
#
_cell.length_a   1.000
_cell.length_b   1.000
_cell.length_c   1.000
_cell.angle_alpha   90.00
_cell.angle_beta   90.00
_cell.angle_gamma   90.00
#
_symmetry.space_group_name_H-M   'P 1'
#
loop_
_entity.id
_entity.type
_entity.pdbx_description
1 polymer ?
#
loop_
_entity_poly.entity_id
_entity_poly.type
_entity_poly.pdbx_seq_one_letter_code
_entity_poly.pdbx_strand_id
1 'polypeptide(L)'
;MEQAQLFPIEHRDPPDTSPQIPGLTLTPNYITPAEESDLLAALEGGPWENDWRRRIQQFGVGYSDSGGKPTWVRDFPAWLKPLAERVGQDAAMERFPENCVINEYIPPLGIAPHRDYPAFGPIIACVSLGSDIILDFVTPDPSQRIPVFVPARSLWIITGPARSKWLHGIAPRLTDTIAGERRKRGRRVSITFRTAKNPAIVPPTHRAY
;
A
#
# COMPACT_ATOMS: atom_id res chain seq x y z
N MET A 1 39.74 14.14 -33.35
CA MET A 1 38.85 14.29 -32.18
C MET A 1 37.52 13.66 -32.55
N GLU A 2 37.35 12.44 -32.12
CA GLU A 2 36.20 11.57 -32.44
C GLU A 2 35.10 11.85 -31.42
N GLN A 3 33.95 12.28 -31.91
CA GLN A 3 32.76 12.51 -31.05
C GLN A 3 32.21 11.14 -30.63
N ALA A 4 32.26 10.90 -29.31
CA ALA A 4 31.58 9.76 -28.72
C ALA A 4 30.05 9.93 -28.91
N GLN A 5 29.44 9.07 -29.71
CA GLN A 5 27.99 8.94 -29.82
C GLN A 5 27.44 8.41 -28.49
N LEU A 6 26.75 9.27 -27.77
CA LEU A 6 25.90 8.88 -26.64
C LEU A 6 24.79 7.98 -27.17
N PHE A 7 24.83 6.70 -26.87
CA PHE A 7 23.72 5.79 -27.13
C PHE A 7 22.50 6.26 -26.31
N PRO A 8 21.30 6.34 -26.91
CA PRO A 8 20.10 6.62 -26.16
C PRO A 8 19.89 5.48 -25.15
N ILE A 9 19.67 5.86 -23.89
CA ILE A 9 19.20 4.92 -22.86
C ILE A 9 17.81 4.48 -23.30
N GLU A 10 17.71 3.27 -23.87
CA GLU A 10 16.42 2.64 -24.08
C GLU A 10 15.72 2.50 -22.73
N HIS A 11 14.72 3.32 -22.50
CA HIS A 11 13.72 3.05 -21.49
C HIS A 11 13.04 1.74 -21.87
N ARG A 12 13.56 0.62 -21.40
CA ARG A 12 12.81 -0.63 -21.41
C ARG A 12 11.68 -0.44 -20.42
N ASP A 13 10.47 -0.40 -20.94
CA ASP A 13 9.28 -0.53 -20.11
C ASP A 13 9.48 -1.72 -19.16
N PRO A 14 9.13 -1.57 -17.88
CA PRO A 14 9.19 -2.71 -16.97
C PRO A 14 8.37 -3.85 -17.58
N PRO A 15 8.79 -5.11 -17.40
CA PRO A 15 8.06 -6.26 -17.94
C PRO A 15 6.58 -6.15 -17.57
N ASP A 16 5.70 -6.48 -18.50
CA ASP A 16 4.24 -6.49 -18.29
C ASP A 16 3.93 -7.26 -17.00
N THR A 17 3.74 -6.50 -15.93
CA THR A 17 3.45 -7.00 -14.60
C THR A 17 1.96 -7.05 -14.37
N SER A 18 1.15 -7.20 -15.44
CA SER A 18 -0.29 -7.41 -15.29
C SER A 18 -0.51 -8.61 -14.37
N PRO A 19 -0.94 -8.40 -13.15
CA PRO A 19 -1.01 -9.49 -12.19
C PRO A 19 -2.08 -10.48 -12.65
N GLN A 20 -1.71 -11.74 -12.78
CA GLN A 20 -2.64 -12.85 -13.08
C GLN A 20 -3.61 -13.13 -11.92
N ILE A 21 -3.87 -12.16 -11.08
CA ILE A 21 -4.74 -12.26 -9.90
C ILE A 21 -6.00 -11.45 -10.18
N PRO A 22 -7.15 -12.10 -10.41
CA PRO A 22 -8.39 -11.41 -10.68
C PRO A 22 -8.76 -10.45 -9.55
N GLY A 23 -8.93 -9.16 -9.90
CA GLY A 23 -9.25 -8.10 -8.96
C GLY A 23 -8.03 -7.38 -8.36
N LEU A 24 -6.80 -7.69 -8.80
CA LEU A 24 -5.62 -6.89 -8.52
C LEU A 24 -5.33 -5.97 -9.69
N THR A 25 -5.15 -4.68 -9.42
CA THR A 25 -4.62 -3.70 -10.38
C THR A 25 -3.39 -3.03 -9.79
N LEU A 26 -2.46 -2.63 -10.65
CA LEU A 26 -1.23 -1.93 -10.29
C LEU A 26 -0.98 -0.80 -11.29
N THR A 27 -0.86 0.42 -10.78
CA THR A 27 -0.56 1.62 -11.54
C THR A 27 0.81 2.16 -11.11
N PRO A 28 1.88 1.93 -11.88
CA PRO A 28 3.20 2.50 -11.61
C PRO A 28 3.19 4.03 -11.78
N ASN A 29 4.11 4.72 -11.10
CA ASN A 29 4.25 6.17 -11.17
C ASN A 29 2.93 6.94 -10.89
N TYR A 30 2.13 6.42 -9.98
CA TYR A 30 0.86 7.03 -9.58
C TYR A 30 1.04 8.39 -8.90
N ILE A 31 2.12 8.54 -8.16
CA ILE A 31 2.55 9.81 -7.60
C ILE A 31 3.92 10.21 -8.16
N THR A 32 4.17 11.51 -8.22
CA THR A 32 5.45 12.07 -8.65
C THR A 32 6.54 11.91 -7.58
N PRO A 33 7.84 12.02 -7.93
CA PRO A 33 8.92 12.07 -6.95
C PRO A 33 8.78 13.22 -5.93
N ALA A 34 8.23 14.36 -6.34
CA ALA A 34 7.98 15.49 -5.45
C ALA A 34 6.90 15.16 -4.42
N GLU A 35 5.75 14.62 -4.87
CA GLU A 35 4.68 14.19 -3.96
C GLU A 35 5.18 13.11 -2.98
N GLU A 36 6.00 12.15 -3.43
CA GLU A 36 6.61 11.16 -2.56
C GLU A 36 7.47 11.79 -1.47
N SER A 37 8.32 12.76 -1.85
CA SER A 37 9.18 13.49 -0.91
C SER A 37 8.37 14.23 0.14
N ASP A 38 7.33 14.95 -0.28
CA ASP A 38 6.44 15.70 0.61
C ASP A 38 5.68 14.78 1.58
N LEU A 39 5.15 13.66 1.07
CA LEU A 39 4.47 12.67 1.89
C LEU A 39 5.41 12.03 2.92
N LEU A 40 6.62 11.64 2.52
CA LEU A 40 7.61 11.08 3.44
C LEU A 40 8.03 12.08 4.51
N ALA A 41 8.21 13.36 4.16
CA ALA A 41 8.52 14.43 5.12
C ALA A 41 7.38 14.66 6.12
N ALA A 42 6.13 14.70 5.63
CA ALA A 42 4.95 14.89 6.49
C ALA A 42 4.75 13.71 7.47
N LEU A 43 5.09 12.50 7.05
CA LEU A 43 5.00 11.29 7.87
C LEU A 43 5.96 11.28 9.07
N GLU A 44 7.14 11.89 8.97
CA GLU A 44 8.14 11.86 10.05
C GLU A 44 7.62 12.54 11.34
N GLY A 45 6.87 13.63 11.22
CA GLY A 45 6.24 14.33 12.34
C GLY A 45 4.94 13.69 12.83
N GLY A 46 4.52 12.57 12.25
CA GLY A 46 3.24 11.95 12.53
C GLY A 46 3.20 11.10 13.80
N PRO A 47 2.00 10.64 14.18
CA PRO A 47 1.76 9.87 15.41
C PRO A 47 2.14 8.40 15.22
N TRP A 48 3.41 8.09 15.18
CA TRP A 48 3.90 6.72 15.07
C TRP A 48 3.60 5.89 16.31
N GLU A 49 2.96 4.75 16.10
CA GLU A 49 2.70 3.72 17.09
C GLU A 49 3.79 2.64 16.99
N ASN A 50 4.46 2.33 18.12
CA ASN A 50 5.60 1.42 18.18
C ASN A 50 5.26 0.06 18.83
N ASP A 51 4.03 -0.15 19.27
CA ASP A 51 3.56 -1.38 19.91
C ASP A 51 3.41 -2.56 18.93
N TRP A 52 3.55 -2.28 17.66
CA TRP A 52 3.53 -3.23 16.57
C TRP A 52 4.95 -3.71 16.22
N ARG A 53 5.06 -4.86 15.60
CA ARG A 53 6.35 -5.36 15.07
C ARG A 53 7.03 -4.39 14.09
N ARG A 54 6.29 -3.46 13.52
CA ARG A 54 6.73 -2.35 12.67
C ARG A 54 6.01 -1.07 13.09
N ARG A 55 6.59 0.08 12.86
CA ARG A 55 5.91 1.34 13.13
C ARG A 55 4.69 1.50 12.23
N ILE A 56 3.61 2.00 12.78
CA ILE A 56 2.39 2.31 12.04
C ILE A 56 1.85 3.68 12.43
N GLN A 57 1.02 4.25 11.55
CA GLN A 57 0.10 5.34 11.88
C GLN A 57 -1.30 4.92 11.47
N GLN A 58 -2.29 5.31 12.24
CA GLN A 58 -3.70 5.02 11.92
C GLN A 58 -4.50 6.32 11.92
N PHE A 59 -5.36 6.49 10.93
CA PHE A 59 -6.27 7.63 10.79
C PHE A 59 -7.67 7.13 10.44
N GLY A 60 -8.69 7.88 10.91
CA GLY A 60 -10.08 7.45 10.77
C GLY A 60 -10.42 6.26 11.66
N VAL A 61 -11.07 5.28 11.09
CA VAL A 61 -11.43 4.03 11.77
C VAL A 61 -10.19 3.15 11.90
N GLY A 62 -9.70 2.96 13.11
CA GLY A 62 -8.54 2.11 13.42
C GLY A 62 -8.91 0.80 14.08
N TYR A 63 -7.91 -0.03 14.35
CA TYR A 63 -8.03 -1.31 15.07
C TYR A 63 -6.73 -1.58 15.85
N SER A 64 -6.84 -2.42 16.88
CA SER A 64 -5.67 -2.87 17.66
C SER A 64 -5.16 -4.21 17.16
N ASP A 65 -3.88 -4.50 17.38
CA ASP A 65 -3.25 -5.80 17.05
C ASP A 65 -3.88 -6.96 17.86
N SER A 66 -4.44 -6.66 19.02
CA SER A 66 -5.16 -7.62 19.88
C SER A 66 -6.57 -7.98 19.40
N GLY A 67 -7.04 -7.45 18.24
CA GLY A 67 -8.31 -7.84 17.62
C GLY A 67 -9.56 -7.20 18.22
N GLY A 68 -9.47 -5.99 18.75
CA GLY A 68 -10.61 -5.22 19.22
C GLY A 68 -11.58 -4.81 18.10
N LYS A 69 -12.79 -4.34 18.48
CA LYS A 69 -13.72 -3.76 17.50
C LYS A 69 -13.12 -2.49 16.91
N PRO A 70 -13.27 -2.25 15.57
CA PRO A 70 -12.85 -1.00 14.97
C PRO A 70 -13.49 0.20 15.65
N THR A 71 -12.70 1.24 15.92
CA THR A 71 -13.16 2.50 16.54
C THR A 71 -12.55 3.68 15.80
N TRP A 72 -13.16 4.87 15.94
CA TRP A 72 -12.52 6.10 15.46
C TRP A 72 -11.28 6.40 16.31
N VAL A 73 -10.13 6.55 15.65
CA VAL A 73 -8.85 6.80 16.33
C VAL A 73 -8.50 8.28 16.31
N ARG A 74 -8.42 8.86 15.12
CA ARG A 74 -8.10 10.29 14.89
C ARG A 74 -8.46 10.72 13.47
N ASP A 75 -8.56 12.02 13.26
CA ASP A 75 -8.87 12.59 11.96
C ASP A 75 -7.72 12.44 10.96
N PHE A 76 -8.07 12.42 9.68
CA PHE A 76 -7.09 12.54 8.62
C PHE A 76 -6.43 13.92 8.68
N PRO A 77 -5.09 14.01 8.72
CA PRO A 77 -4.40 15.30 8.67
C PRO A 77 -4.58 15.96 7.31
N ALA A 78 -4.43 17.28 7.28
CA ALA A 78 -4.65 18.07 6.07
C ALA A 78 -3.79 17.60 4.87
N TRP A 79 -2.56 17.18 5.12
CA TRP A 79 -1.65 16.70 4.08
C TRP A 79 -2.07 15.36 3.46
N LEU A 80 -2.85 14.53 4.18
CA LEU A 80 -3.27 13.20 3.73
C LEU A 80 -4.59 13.22 2.95
N LYS A 81 -5.46 14.19 3.23
CA LYS A 81 -6.81 14.28 2.62
C LYS A 81 -6.79 14.31 1.09
N PRO A 82 -5.97 15.14 0.42
CA PRO A 82 -5.95 15.18 -1.05
C PRO A 82 -5.57 13.83 -1.67
N LEU A 83 -4.62 13.11 -1.06
CA LEU A 83 -4.25 11.78 -1.52
C LEU A 83 -5.39 10.77 -1.28
N ALA A 84 -6.05 10.84 -0.12
CA ALA A 84 -7.19 9.96 0.20
C ALA A 84 -8.36 10.14 -0.77
N GLU A 85 -8.69 11.40 -1.12
CA GLU A 85 -9.72 11.74 -2.10
C GLU A 85 -9.38 11.17 -3.48
N ARG A 86 -8.17 11.45 -3.98
CA ARG A 86 -7.70 10.95 -5.27
C ARG A 86 -7.71 9.42 -5.34
N VAL A 87 -7.15 8.76 -4.33
CA VAL A 87 -7.13 7.29 -4.26
C VAL A 87 -8.54 6.72 -4.17
N GLY A 88 -9.43 7.35 -3.38
CA GLY A 88 -10.83 6.92 -3.28
C GLY A 88 -11.57 6.97 -4.61
N GLN A 89 -11.37 8.05 -5.38
CA GLN A 89 -11.95 8.22 -6.73
C GLN A 89 -11.38 7.20 -7.72
N ASP A 90 -10.04 7.10 -7.81
CA ASP A 90 -9.37 6.21 -8.77
C ASP A 90 -9.61 4.73 -8.47
N ALA A 91 -9.79 4.38 -7.20
CA ALA A 91 -10.17 3.03 -6.77
C ALA A 91 -11.69 2.76 -6.86
N ALA A 92 -12.50 3.74 -7.30
CA ALA A 92 -13.97 3.66 -7.35
C ALA A 92 -14.59 3.27 -5.99
N MET A 93 -14.07 3.83 -4.89
CA MET A 93 -14.68 3.66 -3.59
C MET A 93 -16.01 4.44 -3.53
N GLU A 94 -17.05 3.86 -2.92
CA GLU A 94 -18.39 4.45 -2.85
C GLU A 94 -18.44 5.79 -2.11
N ARG A 95 -17.44 6.06 -1.29
CA ARG A 95 -17.31 7.28 -0.48
C ARG A 95 -15.85 7.52 -0.11
N PHE A 96 -15.57 8.66 0.51
CA PHE A 96 -14.25 8.97 1.06
C PHE A 96 -13.75 7.84 1.98
N PRO A 97 -12.48 7.42 1.87
CA PRO A 97 -11.91 6.39 2.74
C PRO A 97 -12.00 6.78 4.23
N GLU A 98 -12.62 5.95 5.03
CA GLU A 98 -12.78 6.20 6.47
C GLU A 98 -11.67 5.56 7.31
N ASN A 99 -10.80 4.77 6.69
CA ASN A 99 -9.61 4.18 7.34
C ASN A 99 -8.38 4.45 6.49
N CYS A 100 -7.32 4.86 7.14
CA CYS A 100 -5.98 4.83 6.59
C CYS A 100 -5.02 4.21 7.60
N VAL A 101 -4.28 3.20 7.16
CA VAL A 101 -3.16 2.64 7.91
C VAL A 101 -1.89 2.82 7.11
N ILE A 102 -0.91 3.44 7.74
CA ILE A 102 0.42 3.65 7.21
C ILE A 102 1.36 2.68 7.91
N ASN A 103 2.02 1.82 7.14
CA ASN A 103 2.99 0.85 7.66
C ASN A 103 4.39 1.19 7.16
N GLU A 104 5.36 1.16 8.06
CA GLU A 104 6.77 1.30 7.72
C GLU A 104 7.47 -0.06 7.77
N TYR A 105 8.24 -0.35 6.74
CA TYR A 105 9.05 -1.55 6.62
C TYR A 105 10.52 -1.19 6.49
N ILE A 106 11.28 -1.41 7.55
CA ILE A 106 12.75 -1.34 7.55
C ILE A 106 13.26 -2.77 7.33
N PRO A 107 14.09 -3.04 6.33
CA PRO A 107 14.63 -4.38 6.11
C PRO A 107 15.32 -4.94 7.36
N PRO A 108 15.14 -6.23 7.71
CA PRO A 108 14.47 -7.27 6.93
C PRO A 108 12.95 -7.39 7.20
N LEU A 109 12.31 -6.41 7.83
CA LEU A 109 10.91 -6.55 8.24
C LEU A 109 9.98 -6.83 7.06
N GLY A 110 8.97 -7.64 7.31
CA GLY A 110 7.89 -7.98 6.41
C GLY A 110 6.55 -8.05 7.14
N ILE A 111 5.58 -8.66 6.49
CA ILE A 111 4.28 -8.99 7.06
C ILE A 111 3.86 -10.37 6.55
N ALA A 112 3.44 -11.23 7.47
CA ALA A 112 2.93 -12.55 7.11
C ALA A 112 1.75 -12.44 6.12
N PRO A 113 1.56 -13.44 5.25
CA PRO A 113 0.40 -13.49 4.38
C PRO A 113 -0.90 -13.39 5.17
N HIS A 114 -1.72 -12.41 4.83
CA HIS A 114 -2.99 -12.12 5.51
C HIS A 114 -4.03 -11.59 4.53
N ARG A 115 -5.27 -11.54 4.97
CA ARG A 115 -6.33 -10.71 4.37
C ARG A 115 -6.56 -9.51 5.27
N ASP A 116 -6.91 -8.39 4.66
CA ASP A 116 -7.35 -7.23 5.44
C ASP A 116 -8.56 -7.57 6.29
N TYR A 117 -8.68 -6.83 7.39
CA TYR A 117 -9.71 -7.08 8.39
C TYR A 117 -11.13 -7.06 7.78
N PRO A 118 -12.01 -8.02 8.14
CA PRO A 118 -13.33 -8.16 7.53
C PRO A 118 -14.31 -6.98 7.74
N ALA A 119 -14.01 -6.10 8.69
CA ALA A 119 -14.84 -4.92 8.95
C ALA A 119 -14.67 -3.81 7.89
N PHE A 120 -13.67 -3.95 7.01
CA PHE A 120 -13.46 -3.03 5.90
C PHE A 120 -14.13 -3.49 4.62
N GLY A 121 -14.42 -2.52 3.76
CA GLY A 121 -15.15 -2.71 2.51
C GLY A 121 -14.47 -3.62 1.48
N PRO A 122 -15.10 -3.74 0.30
CA PRO A 122 -14.63 -4.67 -0.74
C PRO A 122 -13.41 -4.17 -1.51
N ILE A 123 -13.03 -2.90 -1.34
CA ILE A 123 -11.93 -2.25 -2.05
C ILE A 123 -10.85 -1.85 -1.04
N ILE A 124 -9.63 -2.28 -1.30
CA ILE A 124 -8.43 -1.86 -0.56
C ILE A 124 -7.49 -1.23 -1.57
N ALA A 125 -7.04 -0.01 -1.31
CA ALA A 125 -6.12 0.72 -2.17
C ALA A 125 -4.87 1.13 -1.38
N CYS A 126 -3.69 0.91 -1.95
CA CYS A 126 -2.43 1.15 -1.27
C CYS A 126 -1.44 1.89 -2.16
N VAL A 127 -0.95 3.02 -1.69
CA VAL A 127 0.17 3.76 -2.29
C VAL A 127 1.47 3.31 -1.65
N SER A 128 2.45 2.94 -2.47
CA SER A 128 3.77 2.44 -2.06
C SER A 128 4.82 3.54 -2.19
N LEU A 129 5.59 3.81 -1.14
CA LEU A 129 6.63 4.84 -1.09
C LEU A 129 7.99 4.24 -0.73
N GLY A 130 9.05 4.91 -1.15
CA GLY A 130 10.44 4.59 -0.80
C GLY A 130 11.02 3.46 -1.63
N SER A 131 11.11 2.26 -1.07
CA SER A 131 11.71 1.14 -1.78
C SER A 131 10.68 0.31 -2.55
N ASP A 132 11.10 -0.19 -3.71
CA ASP A 132 10.41 -1.27 -4.41
C ASP A 132 10.31 -2.51 -3.51
N ILE A 133 9.31 -3.37 -3.77
CA ILE A 133 9.08 -4.59 -3.00
C ILE A 133 8.48 -5.70 -3.88
N ILE A 134 8.74 -6.95 -3.52
CA ILE A 134 7.93 -8.07 -3.98
C ILE A 134 6.83 -8.32 -2.96
N LEU A 135 5.59 -8.17 -3.38
CA LEU A 135 4.38 -8.51 -2.64
C LEU A 135 3.94 -9.90 -3.07
N ASP A 136 3.92 -10.83 -2.13
CA ASP A 136 3.51 -12.20 -2.41
C ASP A 136 2.00 -12.34 -2.24
N PHE A 137 1.31 -12.79 -3.27
CA PHE A 137 -0.06 -13.26 -3.18
C PHE A 137 -0.06 -14.79 -3.09
N VAL A 138 -0.75 -15.32 -2.08
CA VAL A 138 -0.84 -16.76 -1.84
C VAL A 138 -2.28 -17.19 -1.63
N THR A 139 -2.63 -18.38 -2.08
CA THR A 139 -3.92 -19.01 -1.73
C THR A 139 -3.90 -19.50 -0.28
N PRO A 140 -5.04 -19.65 0.40
CA PRO A 140 -5.12 -20.25 1.75
C PRO A 140 -4.51 -21.65 1.82
N ASP A 141 -4.70 -22.44 0.78
CA ASP A 141 -3.90 -23.60 0.46
C ASP A 141 -2.60 -23.08 -0.20
N PRO A 142 -1.41 -23.27 0.39
CA PRO A 142 -0.17 -22.68 -0.09
C PRO A 142 0.34 -23.25 -1.43
N SER A 143 -0.53 -23.96 -2.17
CA SER A 143 -0.21 -24.51 -3.49
C SER A 143 0.10 -23.45 -4.55
N GLN A 144 -0.41 -22.24 -4.38
CA GLN A 144 -0.17 -21.14 -5.31
C GLN A 144 0.43 -19.93 -4.61
N ARG A 145 1.55 -19.44 -5.17
CA ARG A 145 2.19 -18.19 -4.78
C ARG A 145 2.55 -17.42 -6.04
N ILE A 146 2.06 -16.20 -6.12
CA ILE A 146 2.34 -15.28 -7.22
C ILE A 146 3.09 -14.07 -6.64
N PRO A 147 4.38 -13.93 -6.91
CA PRO A 147 5.13 -12.74 -6.54
C PRO A 147 4.76 -11.59 -7.49
N VAL A 148 4.38 -10.46 -6.93
CA VAL A 148 4.05 -9.24 -7.67
C VAL A 148 5.09 -8.18 -7.36
N PHE A 149 5.75 -7.66 -8.39
CA PHE A 149 6.65 -6.52 -8.25
C PHE A 149 5.83 -5.25 -8.06
N VAL A 150 6.03 -4.57 -6.94
CA VAL A 150 5.37 -3.30 -6.61
C VAL A 150 6.45 -2.22 -6.52
N PRO A 151 6.60 -1.39 -7.55
CA PRO A 151 7.57 -0.30 -7.53
C PRO A 151 7.17 0.79 -6.53
N ALA A 152 8.16 1.57 -6.10
CA ALA A 152 7.89 2.80 -5.38
C ALA A 152 6.99 3.73 -6.22
N ARG A 153 6.24 4.59 -5.56
CA ARG A 153 5.29 5.53 -6.17
C ARG A 153 4.15 4.88 -6.97
N SER A 154 3.86 3.60 -6.72
CA SER A 154 2.73 2.90 -7.35
C SER A 154 1.49 2.92 -6.47
N LEU A 155 0.33 2.86 -7.11
CA LEU A 155 -0.95 2.49 -6.50
C LEU A 155 -1.28 1.05 -6.88
N TRP A 156 -1.55 0.18 -5.88
CA TRP A 156 -2.15 -1.11 -6.13
C TRP A 156 -3.50 -1.20 -5.41
N ILE A 157 -4.46 -1.84 -6.08
CA ILE A 157 -5.83 -1.97 -5.60
C ILE A 157 -6.21 -3.44 -5.64
N ILE A 158 -6.84 -3.93 -4.57
CA ILE A 158 -7.43 -5.27 -4.53
C ILE A 158 -8.95 -5.19 -4.33
N THR A 159 -9.65 -5.93 -5.17
CA THR A 159 -11.10 -6.10 -5.17
C THR A 159 -11.46 -7.57 -5.39
N GLY A 160 -12.73 -7.93 -5.32
CA GLY A 160 -13.22 -9.25 -5.71
C GLY A 160 -12.39 -10.41 -5.18
N PRO A 161 -11.90 -11.32 -6.06
CA PRO A 161 -11.09 -12.47 -5.63
C PRO A 161 -9.77 -12.10 -4.95
N ALA A 162 -9.05 -11.08 -5.45
CA ALA A 162 -7.79 -10.63 -4.83
C ALA A 162 -8.01 -10.22 -3.37
N ARG A 163 -9.14 -9.57 -3.06
CA ARG A 163 -9.51 -9.13 -1.71
C ARG A 163 -10.06 -10.28 -0.85
N SER A 164 -10.86 -11.19 -1.42
CA SER A 164 -11.66 -12.16 -0.67
C SER A 164 -11.06 -13.57 -0.62
N LYS A 165 -10.29 -13.97 -1.61
CA LYS A 165 -9.75 -15.32 -1.75
C LYS A 165 -8.24 -15.41 -1.52
N TRP A 166 -7.50 -14.37 -1.89
CA TRP A 166 -6.05 -14.36 -1.75
C TRP A 166 -5.62 -13.77 -0.42
N LEU A 167 -4.49 -14.26 0.09
CA LEU A 167 -3.70 -13.63 1.12
C LEU A 167 -2.58 -12.84 0.45
N HIS A 168 -2.17 -11.73 1.03
CA HIS A 168 -1.00 -10.99 0.56
C HIS A 168 -0.03 -10.73 1.71
N GLY A 169 1.26 -10.69 1.39
CA GLY A 169 2.30 -10.53 2.40
C GLY A 169 3.63 -10.10 1.81
N ILE A 170 4.55 -9.75 2.68
CA ILE A 170 5.92 -9.37 2.35
C ILE A 170 6.85 -10.30 3.13
N ALA A 171 7.59 -11.15 2.42
CA ALA A 171 8.55 -12.05 3.05
C ALA A 171 9.66 -11.25 3.78
N PRO A 172 10.03 -11.60 5.01
CA PRO A 172 11.11 -10.91 5.73
C PRO A 172 12.46 -11.27 5.11
N ARG A 173 13.13 -10.29 4.49
CA ARG A 173 14.42 -10.44 3.83
C ARG A 173 15.09 -9.11 3.49
N LEU A 174 16.40 -9.12 3.28
CA LEU A 174 17.19 -7.94 2.97
C LEU A 174 17.21 -7.59 1.48
N THR A 175 16.86 -8.54 0.62
CA THR A 175 16.96 -8.38 -0.84
C THR A 175 15.77 -9.03 -1.54
N ASP A 176 15.39 -8.47 -2.70
CA ASP A 176 14.47 -9.08 -3.65
C ASP A 176 15.21 -9.46 -4.94
N THR A 177 14.69 -10.45 -5.66
CA THR A 177 15.12 -10.73 -7.02
C THR A 177 14.05 -10.19 -7.97
N ILE A 178 14.44 -9.19 -8.78
CA ILE A 178 13.55 -8.50 -9.71
C ILE A 178 14.15 -8.64 -11.10
N ALA A 179 13.41 -9.22 -12.03
CA ALA A 179 13.88 -9.52 -13.39
C ALA A 179 15.24 -10.26 -13.43
N GLY A 180 15.45 -11.19 -12.48
CA GLY A 180 16.69 -11.95 -12.36
C GLY A 180 17.83 -11.25 -11.61
N GLU A 181 17.70 -9.98 -11.29
CA GLU A 181 18.70 -9.21 -10.55
C GLU A 181 18.39 -9.16 -9.05
N ARG A 182 19.40 -9.37 -8.23
CA ARG A 182 19.29 -9.24 -6.77
C ARG A 182 19.44 -7.78 -6.37
N ARG A 183 18.39 -7.19 -5.81
CA ARG A 183 18.34 -5.80 -5.34
C ARG A 183 18.17 -5.73 -3.83
N LYS A 184 18.91 -4.83 -3.17
CA LYS A 184 18.73 -4.54 -1.75
C LYS A 184 17.41 -3.80 -1.54
N ARG A 185 16.66 -4.20 -0.51
CA ARG A 185 15.52 -3.42 -0.03
C ARG A 185 16.00 -2.19 0.72
N GLY A 186 15.33 -1.08 0.51
CA GLY A 186 15.42 0.11 1.36
C GLY A 186 14.22 0.21 2.30
N ARG A 187 14.12 1.34 2.99
CA ARG A 187 12.92 1.72 3.74
C ARG A 187 11.74 1.81 2.79
N ARG A 188 10.65 1.13 3.11
CA ARG A 188 9.38 1.22 2.40
C ARG A 188 8.27 1.71 3.33
N VAL A 189 7.42 2.58 2.82
CA VAL A 189 6.18 2.96 3.49
C VAL A 189 5.00 2.57 2.60
N SER A 190 3.94 2.04 3.20
CA SER A 190 2.67 1.83 2.52
C SER A 190 1.57 2.65 3.15
N ILE A 191 0.82 3.41 2.35
CA ILE A 191 -0.36 4.17 2.76
C ILE A 191 -1.57 3.43 2.24
N THR A 192 -2.33 2.78 3.12
CA THR A 192 -3.44 1.89 2.74
C THR A 192 -4.77 2.48 3.14
N PHE A 193 -5.65 2.67 2.17
CA PHE A 193 -6.97 3.26 2.32
C PHE A 193 -8.08 2.22 2.20
N ARG A 194 -9.14 2.37 3.01
CA ARG A 194 -10.31 1.49 3.05
C ARG A 194 -11.56 2.24 3.46
N THR A 195 -12.73 1.75 3.07
CA THR A 195 -14.01 2.17 3.65
C THR A 195 -14.40 1.23 4.80
N ALA A 196 -15.09 1.75 5.81
CA ALA A 196 -15.64 0.93 6.89
C ALA A 196 -16.99 0.31 6.47
N LYS A 197 -17.22 -0.98 6.73
CA LYS A 197 -18.53 -1.59 6.44
C LYS A 197 -19.65 -1.04 7.33
N ASN A 198 -19.32 -0.66 8.55
CA ASN A 198 -20.27 -0.03 9.46
C ASN A 198 -20.01 1.47 9.56
N PRO A 199 -20.77 2.31 8.84
CA PRO A 199 -20.59 3.77 8.88
C PRO A 199 -20.95 4.38 10.24
N ALA A 200 -21.61 3.65 11.14
CA ALA A 200 -21.94 4.14 12.48
C ALA A 200 -20.70 4.39 13.37
N ILE A 201 -19.57 3.77 13.03
CA ILE A 201 -18.28 3.99 13.71
C ILE A 201 -17.70 5.37 13.39
N VAL A 202 -18.04 5.91 12.22
CA VAL A 202 -17.57 7.23 11.78
C VAL A 202 -18.37 8.31 12.49
N PRO A 203 -17.71 9.28 13.15
CA PRO A 203 -18.44 10.39 13.79
C PRO A 203 -19.33 11.13 12.79
N PRO A 204 -20.53 11.61 13.21
CA PRO A 204 -21.47 12.31 12.32
C PRO A 204 -20.84 13.49 11.57
N THR A 205 -19.92 14.20 12.22
CA THR A 205 -19.17 15.33 11.63
C THR A 205 -18.24 14.93 10.47
N HIS A 206 -17.99 13.64 10.26
CA HIS A 206 -17.09 13.11 9.23
C HIS A 206 -17.81 12.22 8.20
N ARG A 207 -19.15 12.12 8.29
CA ARG A 207 -19.94 11.30 7.34
C ARG A 207 -20.33 12.03 6.06
N ALA A 208 -20.11 13.34 6.00
CA ALA A 208 -20.44 14.18 4.87
C ALA A 208 -19.20 14.54 4.06
N TYR A 209 -18.83 13.66 3.14
CA TYR A 209 -17.94 13.94 2.01
C TYR A 209 -18.44 13.19 0.77
#